data_c49902e674f25be3695ec5e4c0c1d497
#
_entry.id   c49902e674f25be3695ec5e4c0c1d497
#
_cell.length_a   1.000
_cell.length_b   1.000
_cell.length_c   1.000
_cell.angle_alpha   90.00
_cell.angle_beta   90.00
_cell.angle_gamma   90.00
#
_symmetry.space_group_name_H-M   'P 1'
#
loop_
_entity.id
_entity.type
_entity.pdbx_description
1 polymer ?
#
loop_
_entity_poly.entity_id
_entity_poly.type
_entity_poly.pdbx_seq_one_letter_code
_entity_poly.pdbx_strand_id
1 'polypeptide(L)'
;MKRILLVCLLCGPLLALAQESTEATEAAAREAEAKRNECLLRGVQQGDRSVTLEELRRWCDPQQQQRSAHEDALRGRLALERSSLNNPFALTPHRRNYLMPYSYWSNPQWNDPDREDDDLDSKEIKFQLSLKAPLYDDFWDGSTLYMAFTGTFFWQAYNSNQSSPFREINYAPEIFLAKPMDWKLGPVRTELMSFGFIHESNGRDVPASRSWNRIYVRHVSQIGSYYVSMMPWYRIPEDKKKDPLQTSGDDNPDIEKYLGHFQLEVARPFGNHVLELMVRNNLRSDNKGAGEISYSFPINKRFKGLVQVFTGYGDSLINYDDYENRFSLGILLTDTL
;
A
#
# COMPACT_ATOMS: atom_id res chain seq x y z
N MET A 1 31.79 -43.54 24.66
CA MET A 1 32.42 -42.22 24.77
C MET A 1 32.69 -41.63 23.38
N LYS A 2 31.65 -41.23 22.60
CA LYS A 2 31.78 -40.53 21.29
C LYS A 2 30.55 -39.71 20.95
N ARG A 3 30.04 -38.85 21.87
CA ARG A 3 28.86 -37.99 21.57
C ARG A 3 28.96 -36.58 22.16
N ILE A 4 30.13 -36.07 22.51
CA ILE A 4 30.29 -34.71 23.16
C ILE A 4 31.05 -33.72 22.26
N LEU A 5 31.49 -34.06 21.04
CA LEU A 5 32.33 -33.16 20.23
C LEU A 5 31.60 -32.42 19.10
N LEU A 6 30.29 -32.54 18.97
CA LEU A 6 29.54 -31.91 17.82
C LEU A 6 28.77 -30.64 18.19
N VAL A 7 28.71 -30.25 19.47
CA VAL A 7 27.91 -29.06 19.89
C VAL A 7 28.75 -27.78 19.90
N CYS A 8 30.06 -27.83 19.97
CA CYS A 8 30.90 -26.64 20.02
C CYS A 8 31.19 -25.97 18.66
N LEU A 9 30.96 -26.65 17.53
CA LEU A 9 31.26 -26.09 16.19
C LEU A 9 30.14 -25.21 15.60
N LEU A 10 28.95 -25.24 16.16
CA LEU A 10 27.83 -24.39 15.74
C LEU A 10 27.65 -23.10 16.57
N CYS A 11 28.33 -22.98 17.73
CA CYS A 11 28.25 -21.76 18.54
C CYS A 11 29.22 -20.64 18.11
N GLY A 12 30.27 -20.94 17.36
CA GLY A 12 31.25 -19.95 16.89
C GLY A 12 30.67 -18.89 15.96
N PRO A 13 29.94 -19.24 14.87
CA PRO A 13 29.40 -18.26 13.95
C PRO A 13 28.23 -17.44 14.52
N LEU A 14 27.46 -17.96 15.47
CA LEU A 14 26.40 -17.24 16.15
C LEU A 14 26.93 -16.18 17.12
N LEU A 15 28.04 -16.43 17.80
CA LEU A 15 28.70 -15.44 18.64
C LEU A 15 29.38 -14.34 17.83
N ALA A 16 29.95 -14.64 16.67
CA ALA A 16 30.52 -13.64 15.78
C ALA A 16 29.43 -12.72 15.17
N LEU A 17 28.31 -13.26 14.75
CA LEU A 17 27.16 -12.48 14.27
C LEU A 17 26.52 -11.61 15.37
N ALA A 18 26.48 -12.08 16.60
CA ALA A 18 25.99 -11.29 17.73
C ALA A 18 26.97 -10.16 18.11
N GLN A 19 28.26 -10.37 17.95
CA GLN A 19 29.27 -9.37 18.21
C GLN A 19 29.34 -8.30 17.13
N GLU A 20 29.22 -8.67 15.84
CA GLU A 20 29.08 -7.74 14.73
C GLU A 20 27.81 -6.88 14.84
N SER A 21 26.70 -7.45 15.30
CA SER A 21 25.45 -6.71 15.51
C SER A 21 25.54 -5.72 16.67
N THR A 22 26.30 -6.02 17.73
CA THR A 22 26.53 -5.09 18.84
C THR A 22 27.47 -3.96 18.47
N GLU A 23 28.54 -4.22 17.74
CA GLU A 23 29.47 -3.19 17.26
C GLU A 23 28.80 -2.23 16.25
N ALA A 24 27.98 -2.75 15.34
CA ALA A 24 27.19 -1.94 14.40
C ALA A 24 26.16 -1.06 15.14
N THR A 25 25.54 -1.57 16.19
CA THR A 25 24.57 -0.83 17.01
C THR A 25 25.26 0.28 17.83
N GLU A 26 26.44 0.00 18.39
CA GLU A 26 27.24 1.01 19.10
C GLU A 26 27.80 2.09 18.16
N ALA A 27 28.24 1.72 16.96
CA ALA A 27 28.71 2.66 15.95
C ALA A 27 27.57 3.60 15.51
N ALA A 28 26.37 3.08 15.26
CA ALA A 28 25.18 3.87 14.94
C ALA A 28 24.77 4.81 16.09
N ALA A 29 24.87 4.36 17.35
CA ALA A 29 24.59 5.18 18.52
C ALA A 29 25.58 6.34 18.66
N ARG A 30 26.88 6.11 18.45
CA ARG A 30 27.91 7.15 18.45
C ARG A 30 27.73 8.18 17.33
N GLU A 31 27.35 7.73 16.14
CA GLU A 31 27.05 8.62 15.01
C GLU A 31 25.82 9.50 15.28
N ALA A 32 24.77 8.93 15.88
CA ALA A 32 23.58 9.67 16.27
C ALA A 32 23.88 10.73 17.36
N GLU A 33 24.73 10.38 18.33
CA GLU A 33 25.17 11.32 19.37
C GLU A 33 26.06 12.44 18.81
N ALA A 34 26.96 12.15 17.88
CA ALA A 34 27.77 13.14 17.19
C ALA A 34 26.91 14.14 16.40
N LYS A 35 25.92 13.66 15.63
CA LYS A 35 24.95 14.50 14.90
C LYS A 35 24.13 15.39 15.84
N ARG A 36 23.70 14.84 16.97
CA ARG A 36 22.97 15.60 17.98
C ARG A 36 23.82 16.73 18.57
N ASN A 37 25.08 16.45 18.92
CA ASN A 37 26.00 17.43 19.48
C ASN A 37 26.34 18.53 18.46
N GLU A 38 26.53 18.19 17.19
CA GLU A 38 26.71 19.15 16.10
C GLU A 38 25.50 20.06 15.92
N CYS A 39 24.28 19.52 15.94
CA CYS A 39 23.05 20.29 15.88
C CYS A 39 22.91 21.27 17.06
N LEU A 40 23.20 20.82 18.28
CA LEU A 40 23.17 21.66 19.48
C LEU A 40 24.17 22.81 19.38
N LEU A 41 25.39 22.54 18.92
CA LEU A 41 26.42 23.57 18.73
C LEU A 41 26.01 24.61 17.69
N ARG A 42 25.46 24.18 16.55
CA ARG A 42 24.92 25.12 15.54
C ARG A 42 23.79 25.99 16.08
N GLY A 43 22.84 25.40 16.81
CA GLY A 43 21.72 26.13 17.39
C GLY A 43 22.16 27.17 18.41
N VAL A 44 23.16 26.87 19.23
CA VAL A 44 23.74 27.84 20.18
C VAL A 44 24.52 28.95 19.45
N GLN A 45 25.23 28.61 18.37
CA GLN A 45 26.00 29.61 17.57
C GLN A 45 25.12 30.55 16.74
N GLN A 46 23.96 30.08 16.27
CA GLN A 46 23.02 30.89 15.50
C GLN A 46 22.15 31.83 16.34
N GLY A 47 22.18 31.68 17.66
CA GLY A 47 21.90 32.70 18.66
C GLY A 47 20.53 33.35 18.62
N ASP A 48 19.44 32.62 18.31
CA ASP A 48 18.10 33.13 18.57
C ASP A 48 17.80 33.09 20.08
N ARG A 49 17.84 34.27 20.72
CA ARG A 49 17.64 34.43 22.16
C ARG A 49 16.23 34.04 22.65
N SER A 50 15.31 33.73 21.74
CA SER A 50 13.94 33.30 22.05
C SER A 50 13.81 31.78 22.24
N VAL A 51 14.81 30.98 21.80
CA VAL A 51 14.77 29.52 21.89
C VAL A 51 15.44 29.05 23.18
N THR A 52 14.71 28.31 23.98
CA THR A 52 15.23 27.71 25.22
C THR A 52 16.15 26.52 24.93
N LEU A 53 17.09 26.23 25.85
CA LEU A 53 17.98 25.07 25.71
C LEU A 53 17.21 23.73 25.64
N GLU A 54 16.02 23.70 26.24
CA GLU A 54 15.13 22.53 26.21
C GLU A 54 14.46 22.32 24.85
N GLU A 55 14.04 23.40 24.19
CA GLU A 55 13.53 23.37 22.83
C GLU A 55 14.62 22.97 21.84
N LEU A 56 15.83 23.48 22.01
CA LEU A 56 16.99 23.13 21.22
C LEU A 56 17.35 21.66 21.36
N ARG A 57 17.31 21.11 22.58
CA ARG A 57 17.53 19.68 22.84
C ARG A 57 16.46 18.80 22.19
N ARG A 58 15.19 19.22 22.21
CA ARG A 58 14.10 18.51 21.51
C ARG A 58 14.29 18.56 20.00
N TRP A 59 14.70 19.69 19.44
CA TRP A 59 14.97 19.84 18.01
C TRP A 59 16.13 18.98 17.52
N CYS A 60 17.15 18.82 18.34
CA CYS A 60 18.35 18.07 18.01
C CYS A 60 18.29 16.59 18.43
N ASP A 61 17.15 16.09 18.93
CA ASP A 61 16.95 14.68 19.22
C ASP A 61 16.71 13.90 17.91
N PRO A 62 17.60 12.94 17.52
CA PRO A 62 17.44 12.17 16.29
C PRO A 62 16.14 11.40 16.23
N GLN A 63 15.63 10.90 17.37
CA GLN A 63 14.35 10.22 17.43
C GLN A 63 13.18 11.16 17.21
N GLN A 64 13.30 12.39 17.69
CA GLN A 64 12.28 13.42 17.53
C GLN A 64 12.31 14.03 16.12
N GLN A 65 13.50 14.18 15.52
CA GLN A 65 13.65 14.55 14.11
C GLN A 65 13.11 13.48 13.16
N GLN A 66 13.32 12.20 13.45
CA GLN A 66 12.69 11.12 12.69
C GLN A 66 11.17 11.09 12.88
N ARG A 67 10.67 11.31 14.10
CA ARG A 67 9.23 11.43 14.36
C ARG A 67 8.62 12.61 13.63
N SER A 68 9.24 13.79 13.67
CA SER A 68 8.74 14.97 12.95
C SER A 68 8.81 14.78 11.42
N ALA A 69 9.88 14.20 10.87
CA ALA A 69 9.97 13.90 9.45
C ALA A 69 8.90 12.90 8.99
N HIS A 70 8.46 11.97 9.86
CA HIS A 70 7.39 11.03 9.55
C HIS A 70 5.99 11.59 9.82
N GLU A 71 5.82 12.40 10.87
CA GLU A 71 4.60 13.19 11.06
C GLU A 71 4.40 14.18 9.90
N ASP A 72 5.49 14.68 9.32
CA ASP A 72 5.48 15.57 8.16
C ASP A 72 5.21 14.87 6.82
N ALA A 73 5.44 13.57 6.66
CA ALA A 73 5.30 12.89 5.36
C ALA A 73 3.86 12.90 4.84
N LEU A 74 2.90 12.40 5.64
CA LEU A 74 1.48 12.42 5.27
C LEU A 74 0.94 13.85 5.21
N ARG A 75 1.33 14.70 6.16
CA ARG A 75 0.92 16.11 6.20
C ARG A 75 1.53 16.90 5.07
N GLY A 76 2.81 16.67 4.75
CA GLY A 76 3.48 17.26 3.60
C GLY A 76 2.77 16.89 2.30
N ARG A 77 2.38 15.63 2.15
CA ARG A 77 1.57 15.17 1.02
C ARG A 77 0.21 15.88 0.97
N LEU A 78 -0.54 15.90 2.08
CA LEU A 78 -1.83 16.59 2.13
C LEU A 78 -1.70 18.10 1.88
N ALA A 79 -0.60 18.72 2.29
CA ALA A 79 -0.30 20.13 2.00
C ALA A 79 0.00 20.34 0.51
N LEU A 80 0.77 19.46 -0.13
CA LEU A 80 1.01 19.48 -1.57
C LEU A 80 -0.29 19.27 -2.37
N GLU A 81 -1.14 18.34 -1.94
CA GLU A 81 -2.45 18.14 -2.54
C GLU A 81 -3.33 19.39 -2.42
N ARG A 82 -3.36 20.04 -1.25
CA ARG A 82 -4.06 21.32 -1.07
C ARG A 82 -3.51 22.43 -1.96
N SER A 83 -2.20 22.54 -2.11
CA SER A 83 -1.61 23.55 -3.01
C SER A 83 -1.99 23.32 -4.47
N SER A 84 -2.24 22.05 -4.86
CA SER A 84 -2.69 21.70 -6.20
C SER A 84 -4.16 21.98 -6.48
N LEU A 85 -5.00 22.18 -5.44
CA LEU A 85 -6.43 22.49 -5.60
C LEU A 85 -6.67 23.81 -6.37
N ASN A 86 -5.74 24.75 -6.31
CA ASN A 86 -5.79 25.99 -7.07
C ASN A 86 -5.45 25.83 -8.55
N ASN A 87 -5.00 24.64 -8.98
CA ASN A 87 -4.72 24.33 -10.37
C ASN A 87 -5.82 23.42 -10.94
N PRO A 88 -6.71 23.93 -11.80
CA PRO A 88 -7.87 23.17 -12.30
C PRO A 88 -7.51 21.95 -13.16
N PHE A 89 -6.24 21.81 -13.57
CA PHE A 89 -5.75 20.69 -14.37
C PHE A 89 -4.81 19.77 -13.57
N ALA A 90 -4.71 19.94 -12.24
CA ALA A 90 -3.84 19.11 -11.44
C ALA A 90 -4.40 17.71 -11.26
N LEU A 91 -3.64 16.72 -11.73
CA LEU A 91 -3.84 15.31 -11.39
C LEU A 91 -2.84 14.93 -10.30
N THR A 92 -3.32 14.39 -9.20
CA THR A 92 -2.48 13.94 -8.10
C THR A 92 -2.58 12.42 -7.92
N PRO A 93 -1.55 11.75 -7.39
CA PRO A 93 -1.64 10.33 -7.07
C PRO A 93 -2.77 10.05 -6.08
N HIS A 94 -3.57 9.00 -6.36
CA HIS A 94 -4.61 8.54 -5.45
C HIS A 94 -4.15 7.38 -4.58
N ARG A 95 -3.78 6.27 -5.21
CA ARG A 95 -3.10 5.13 -4.59
C ARG A 95 -1.65 5.07 -5.06
N ARG A 96 -0.91 4.04 -4.68
CA ARG A 96 0.45 3.83 -5.16
C ARG A 96 0.49 3.70 -6.68
N ASN A 97 1.49 4.32 -7.29
CA ASN A 97 1.83 4.06 -8.70
C ASN A 97 3.12 3.26 -8.72
N TYR A 98 3.08 2.09 -9.28
CA TYR A 98 4.24 1.19 -9.35
C TYR A 98 4.31 0.44 -10.67
N LEU A 99 5.53 0.03 -11.01
CA LEU A 99 5.83 -0.90 -12.08
C LEU A 99 6.67 -2.05 -11.50
N MET A 100 6.17 -3.28 -11.62
CA MET A 100 6.83 -4.50 -11.20
C MET A 100 7.18 -5.34 -12.43
N PRO A 101 8.38 -5.15 -13.02
CA PRO A 101 8.82 -5.91 -14.18
C PRO A 101 8.89 -7.41 -13.89
N TYR A 102 9.13 -7.80 -12.65
CA TYR A 102 9.12 -9.20 -12.24
C TYR A 102 7.99 -9.43 -11.24
N SER A 103 7.00 -10.20 -11.64
CA SER A 103 5.90 -10.65 -10.80
C SER A 103 5.68 -12.14 -11.09
N TYR A 104 5.99 -12.98 -10.09
CA TYR A 104 5.80 -14.42 -10.16
C TYR A 104 4.57 -14.83 -9.36
N TRP A 105 3.69 -15.64 -9.94
CA TRP A 105 2.52 -16.20 -9.29
C TRP A 105 2.51 -17.74 -9.40
N SER A 106 2.08 -18.39 -8.33
CA SER A 106 2.30 -19.80 -8.14
C SER A 106 1.29 -20.71 -8.84
N ASN A 107 0.14 -20.17 -9.25
CA ASN A 107 -0.95 -20.95 -9.81
C ASN A 107 -1.59 -20.20 -10.99
N PRO A 108 -0.92 -20.16 -12.16
CA PRO A 108 -1.44 -19.46 -13.32
C PRO A 108 -2.72 -20.10 -13.84
N GLN A 109 -3.80 -19.32 -13.90
CA GLN A 109 -5.09 -19.71 -14.46
C GLN A 109 -5.70 -18.53 -15.23
N TRP A 110 -6.22 -18.78 -16.42
CA TRP A 110 -6.89 -17.77 -17.21
C TRP A 110 -8.25 -17.39 -16.63
N ASN A 111 -8.99 -18.36 -16.10
CA ASN A 111 -10.42 -18.23 -15.77
C ASN A 111 -11.26 -17.60 -16.90
N ASP A 112 -10.76 -17.76 -18.11
CA ASP A 112 -11.37 -17.29 -19.36
C ASP A 112 -11.68 -18.55 -20.18
N PRO A 113 -12.97 -18.86 -20.42
CA PRO A 113 -13.36 -20.10 -21.10
C PRO A 113 -12.85 -20.25 -22.53
N ASP A 114 -12.43 -19.15 -23.15
CA ASP A 114 -11.89 -19.13 -24.51
C ASP A 114 -10.36 -19.34 -24.56
N ARG A 115 -9.72 -19.61 -23.40
CA ARG A 115 -8.28 -19.76 -23.27
C ARG A 115 -7.90 -20.97 -22.44
N GLU A 116 -6.80 -21.62 -22.80
CA GLU A 116 -6.25 -22.76 -22.07
C GLU A 116 -5.18 -22.29 -21.06
N ASP A 117 -5.19 -22.87 -19.84
CA ASP A 117 -4.27 -22.48 -18.76
C ASP A 117 -2.81 -22.79 -19.08
N ASP A 118 -2.55 -23.84 -19.87
CA ASP A 118 -1.20 -24.26 -20.29
C ASP A 118 -0.47 -23.16 -21.11
N ASP A 119 -1.21 -22.18 -21.61
CA ASP A 119 -0.67 -21.05 -22.35
C ASP A 119 -0.21 -19.88 -21.47
N LEU A 120 -0.32 -19.97 -20.13
CA LEU A 120 0.07 -18.91 -19.21
C LEU A 120 1.49 -19.09 -18.64
N ASP A 121 2.25 -18.01 -18.67
CA ASP A 121 3.49 -17.93 -17.92
C ASP A 121 3.24 -17.57 -16.45
N SER A 122 3.94 -18.26 -15.54
CA SER A 122 3.96 -17.87 -14.11
C SER A 122 4.61 -16.51 -13.85
N LYS A 123 5.25 -15.91 -14.86
CA LYS A 123 5.92 -14.62 -14.79
C LYS A 123 5.19 -13.61 -15.64
N GLU A 124 4.85 -12.48 -15.03
CA GLU A 124 4.20 -11.37 -15.74
C GLU A 124 4.73 -10.02 -15.23
N ILE A 125 4.40 -8.95 -15.91
CA ILE A 125 4.59 -7.59 -15.42
C ILE A 125 3.28 -7.18 -14.74
N LYS A 126 3.35 -6.75 -13.46
CA LYS A 126 2.23 -6.13 -12.74
C LYS A 126 2.51 -4.64 -12.57
N PHE A 127 1.55 -3.78 -12.94
CA PHE A 127 1.68 -2.35 -12.67
C PHE A 127 0.35 -1.71 -12.31
N GLN A 128 0.42 -0.60 -11.60
CA GLN A 128 -0.74 0.17 -11.18
C GLN A 128 -0.54 1.65 -11.49
N LEU A 129 -1.56 2.24 -12.08
CA LEU A 129 -1.69 3.68 -12.27
C LEU A 129 -2.92 4.18 -11.54
N SER A 130 -2.74 5.15 -10.65
CA SER A 130 -3.82 5.66 -9.82
C SER A 130 -3.70 7.15 -9.63
N LEU A 131 -4.70 7.86 -10.12
CA LEU A 131 -4.75 9.32 -10.14
C LEU A 131 -6.10 9.80 -9.61
N LYS A 132 -6.12 11.01 -9.05
CA LYS A 132 -7.34 11.73 -8.66
C LYS A 132 -7.27 13.19 -9.07
N ALA A 133 -8.45 13.76 -9.29
CA ALA A 133 -8.65 15.18 -9.52
C ALA A 133 -9.67 15.73 -8.53
N PRO A 134 -9.49 16.93 -7.97
CA PRO A 134 -10.52 17.60 -7.20
C PRO A 134 -11.64 18.06 -8.16
N LEU A 135 -12.87 17.77 -7.80
CA LEU A 135 -14.07 18.26 -8.50
C LEU A 135 -14.59 19.52 -7.86
N TYR A 136 -14.59 19.55 -6.53
CA TYR A 136 -15.10 20.69 -5.77
C TYR A 136 -14.38 20.75 -4.41
N ASP A 137 -13.75 21.88 -4.12
CA ASP A 137 -13.12 22.14 -2.83
C ASP A 137 -14.11 22.80 -1.86
N ASP A 138 -13.92 22.54 -0.56
CA ASP A 138 -14.82 23.01 0.50
C ASP A 138 -16.30 22.68 0.23
N PHE A 139 -16.54 21.44 -0.29
CA PHE A 139 -17.88 20.98 -0.62
C PHE A 139 -18.78 20.90 0.61
N TRP A 140 -18.26 20.49 1.75
CA TRP A 140 -18.94 20.46 3.03
C TRP A 140 -17.91 20.48 4.16
N ASP A 141 -17.93 21.56 4.97
CA ASP A 141 -17.15 21.68 6.20
C ASP A 141 -15.65 21.33 6.05
N GLY A 142 -15.00 21.94 5.05
CA GLY A 142 -13.58 21.75 4.74
C GLY A 142 -13.25 20.41 4.06
N SER A 143 -14.25 19.70 3.53
CA SER A 143 -14.05 18.49 2.73
C SER A 143 -13.93 18.81 1.25
N THR A 144 -13.16 18.02 0.52
CA THR A 144 -12.99 18.12 -0.93
C THR A 144 -13.64 16.92 -1.62
N LEU A 145 -14.44 17.16 -2.65
CA LEU A 145 -14.98 16.13 -3.51
C LEU A 145 -13.95 15.79 -4.60
N TYR A 146 -13.63 14.52 -4.73
CA TYR A 146 -12.67 14.01 -5.71
C TYR A 146 -13.31 13.02 -6.67
N MET A 147 -12.80 13.00 -7.90
CA MET A 147 -12.91 11.89 -8.82
C MET A 147 -11.54 11.21 -8.89
N ALA A 148 -11.52 9.88 -8.86
CA ALA A 148 -10.29 9.11 -9.01
C ALA A 148 -10.47 7.95 -9.98
N PHE A 149 -9.35 7.48 -10.49
CA PHE A 149 -9.28 6.30 -11.33
C PHE A 149 -8.05 5.50 -10.93
N THR A 150 -8.24 4.18 -10.74
CA THR A 150 -7.15 3.23 -10.57
C THR A 150 -7.24 2.15 -11.63
N GLY A 151 -6.16 1.91 -12.33
CA GLY A 151 -5.99 0.76 -13.22
C GLY A 151 -4.91 -0.15 -12.68
N THR A 152 -5.22 -1.44 -12.50
CA THR A 152 -4.23 -2.49 -12.17
C THR A 152 -4.12 -3.44 -13.35
N PHE A 153 -2.88 -3.65 -13.81
CA PHE A 153 -2.60 -4.32 -15.07
C PHE A 153 -1.73 -5.54 -14.80
N PHE A 154 -2.10 -6.67 -15.37
CA PHE A 154 -1.38 -7.94 -15.34
C PHE A 154 -1.03 -8.32 -16.77
N TRP A 155 0.24 -8.15 -17.14
CA TRP A 155 0.72 -8.25 -18.52
C TRP A 155 1.66 -9.43 -18.69
N GLN A 156 1.27 -10.38 -19.52
CA GLN A 156 2.05 -11.56 -19.92
C GLN A 156 3.18 -11.17 -20.90
N ALA A 157 3.95 -10.11 -20.55
CA ALA A 157 4.95 -9.51 -21.44
C ALA A 157 6.05 -10.48 -21.88
N TYR A 158 6.28 -11.54 -21.12
CA TYR A 158 7.30 -12.57 -21.40
C TYR A 158 6.75 -13.75 -22.21
N ASN A 159 5.44 -13.83 -22.37
CA ASN A 159 4.75 -14.91 -23.08
C ASN A 159 4.75 -14.65 -24.60
N SER A 160 5.80 -15.11 -25.27
CA SER A 160 5.93 -14.97 -26.73
C SER A 160 4.96 -15.86 -27.52
N ASN A 161 4.50 -16.97 -26.94
CA ASN A 161 3.61 -17.91 -27.60
C ASN A 161 2.21 -17.32 -27.83
N GLN A 162 1.79 -16.39 -26.95
CA GLN A 162 0.50 -15.71 -26.98
C GLN A 162 0.59 -14.24 -27.42
N SER A 163 1.67 -13.83 -28.10
CA SER A 163 1.87 -12.42 -28.50
C SER A 163 1.80 -11.43 -27.36
N SER A 164 2.28 -11.82 -26.17
CA SER A 164 2.40 -10.99 -24.97
C SER A 164 1.11 -10.24 -24.58
N PRO A 165 -0.04 -10.92 -24.37
CA PRO A 165 -1.31 -10.26 -24.06
C PRO A 165 -1.37 -9.70 -22.64
N PHE A 166 -2.28 -8.76 -22.40
CA PHE A 166 -2.76 -8.51 -21.03
C PHE A 166 -3.63 -9.69 -20.60
N ARG A 167 -3.24 -10.32 -19.47
CA ARG A 167 -4.05 -11.37 -18.84
C ARG A 167 -5.30 -10.78 -18.22
N GLU A 168 -5.11 -9.70 -17.48
CA GLU A 168 -6.21 -9.01 -16.81
C GLU A 168 -5.90 -7.53 -16.65
N ILE A 169 -6.96 -6.71 -16.71
CA ILE A 169 -6.92 -5.30 -16.37
C ILE A 169 -8.10 -5.02 -15.46
N ASN A 170 -7.86 -4.48 -14.28
CA ASN A 170 -8.91 -4.08 -13.37
C ASN A 170 -9.01 -2.55 -13.35
N TYR A 171 -10.18 -2.03 -13.66
CA TYR A 171 -10.51 -0.61 -13.69
C TYR A 171 -11.35 -0.26 -12.47
N ALA A 172 -10.95 0.76 -11.72
CA ALA A 172 -11.64 1.21 -10.53
C ALA A 172 -11.86 2.74 -10.56
N PRO A 173 -12.86 3.24 -11.32
CA PRO A 173 -13.33 4.62 -11.18
C PRO A 173 -13.99 4.81 -9.81
N GLU A 174 -13.74 5.98 -9.21
CA GLU A 174 -14.12 6.28 -7.83
C GLU A 174 -14.54 7.75 -7.73
N ILE A 175 -15.59 8.03 -6.96
CA ILE A 175 -15.96 9.37 -6.53
C ILE A 175 -16.06 9.38 -5.01
N PHE A 176 -15.42 10.34 -4.35
CA PHE A 176 -15.38 10.36 -2.90
C PHE A 176 -15.21 11.76 -2.33
N LEU A 177 -15.77 11.94 -1.16
CA LEU A 177 -15.55 13.09 -0.30
C LEU A 177 -14.43 12.75 0.67
N ALA A 178 -13.42 13.61 0.78
CA ALA A 178 -12.32 13.46 1.72
C ALA A 178 -12.22 14.69 2.63
N LYS A 179 -12.14 14.45 3.92
CA LYS A 179 -11.97 15.48 4.95
C LYS A 179 -10.71 15.21 5.75
N PRO A 180 -9.68 16.07 5.65
CA PRO A 180 -8.55 16.04 6.57
C PRO A 180 -9.05 16.32 8.00
N MET A 181 -8.56 15.55 8.94
CA MET A 181 -8.93 15.63 10.36
C MET A 181 -7.69 15.93 11.20
N ASP A 182 -7.90 16.44 12.39
CA ASP A 182 -6.82 16.62 13.38
C ASP A 182 -7.39 16.47 14.79
N TRP A 183 -8.05 15.35 15.08
CA TRP A 183 -8.51 15.07 16.42
C TRP A 183 -7.85 13.83 17.00
N LYS A 184 -7.63 13.85 18.32
CA LYS A 184 -6.92 12.82 19.04
C LYS A 184 -7.83 12.18 20.08
N LEU A 185 -7.76 10.85 20.14
CA LEU A 185 -8.37 10.05 21.19
C LEU A 185 -7.31 9.13 21.80
N GLY A 186 -6.77 9.49 22.96
CA GLY A 186 -5.62 8.79 23.53
C GLY A 186 -4.41 8.80 22.58
N PRO A 187 -3.83 7.63 22.26
CA PRO A 187 -2.70 7.52 21.34
C PRO A 187 -3.09 7.61 19.87
N VAL A 188 -4.38 7.57 19.54
CA VAL A 188 -4.89 7.56 18.16
C VAL A 188 -5.13 8.99 17.69
N ARG A 189 -4.51 9.36 16.57
CA ARG A 189 -4.75 10.62 15.89
C ARG A 189 -5.41 10.34 14.54
N THR A 190 -6.60 10.85 14.33
CA THR A 190 -7.29 10.77 13.03
C THR A 190 -6.72 11.83 12.10
N GLU A 191 -6.25 11.40 10.93
CA GLU A 191 -5.63 12.27 9.92
C GLU A 191 -6.58 12.54 8.74
N LEU A 192 -7.39 11.54 8.36
CA LEU A 192 -8.27 11.62 7.19
C LEU A 192 -9.52 10.76 7.38
N MET A 193 -10.66 11.29 7.00
CA MET A 193 -11.89 10.54 6.78
C MET A 193 -12.32 10.69 5.32
N SER A 194 -12.76 9.59 4.71
CA SER A 194 -13.32 9.64 3.36
C SER A 194 -14.58 8.79 3.28
N PHE A 195 -15.54 9.25 2.47
CA PHE A 195 -16.74 8.50 2.11
C PHE A 195 -16.87 8.51 0.59
N GLY A 196 -17.07 7.35 -0.03
CA GLY A 196 -17.07 7.27 -1.46
C GLY A 196 -17.83 6.09 -2.04
N PHE A 197 -17.98 6.17 -3.36
CA PHE A 197 -18.48 5.12 -4.22
C PHE A 197 -17.36 4.69 -5.16
N ILE A 198 -17.19 3.38 -5.33
CA ILE A 198 -16.24 2.77 -6.24
C ILE A 198 -16.95 1.73 -7.10
N HIS A 199 -16.80 1.84 -8.41
CA HIS A 199 -17.09 0.78 -9.35
C HIS A 199 -15.78 0.07 -9.68
N GLU A 200 -15.76 -1.25 -9.70
CA GLU A 200 -14.58 -2.00 -10.11
C GLU A 200 -15.00 -3.07 -11.12
N SER A 201 -14.32 -3.11 -12.26
CA SER A 201 -14.63 -4.03 -13.36
C SER A 201 -13.38 -4.40 -14.13
N ASN A 202 -13.42 -5.54 -14.84
CA ASN A 202 -12.33 -5.92 -15.74
C ASN A 202 -12.56 -5.56 -17.20
N GLY A 203 -13.73 -5.02 -17.54
CA GLY A 203 -14.04 -4.57 -18.89
C GLY A 203 -14.11 -5.69 -19.95
N ARG A 204 -14.30 -6.94 -19.52
CA ARG A 204 -14.42 -8.08 -20.41
C ARG A 204 -15.88 -8.38 -20.74
N ASP A 205 -16.07 -9.08 -21.84
CA ASP A 205 -17.35 -9.67 -22.19
C ASP A 205 -17.67 -10.91 -21.36
N VAL A 206 -18.94 -11.28 -21.30
CA VAL A 206 -19.40 -12.54 -20.72
C VAL A 206 -18.85 -13.73 -21.50
N PRO A 207 -18.46 -14.82 -20.84
CA PRO A 207 -18.60 -15.14 -19.41
C PRO A 207 -17.42 -14.69 -18.53
N ALA A 208 -16.39 -14.04 -19.10
CA ALA A 208 -15.20 -13.59 -18.38
C ALA A 208 -15.38 -12.22 -17.68
N SER A 209 -16.54 -11.58 -17.85
CA SER A 209 -16.91 -10.32 -17.20
C SER A 209 -16.91 -10.45 -15.67
N ARG A 210 -16.30 -9.48 -14.99
CA ARG A 210 -16.34 -9.32 -13.52
C ARG A 210 -16.53 -7.85 -13.21
N SER A 211 -17.51 -7.55 -12.33
CA SER A 211 -17.72 -6.19 -11.85
C SER A 211 -18.44 -6.16 -10.51
N TRP A 212 -18.26 -5.11 -9.75
CA TRP A 212 -19.00 -4.85 -8.53
C TRP A 212 -18.97 -3.38 -8.12
N ASN A 213 -19.99 -2.98 -7.39
CA ASN A 213 -20.19 -1.62 -6.92
C ASN A 213 -20.18 -1.58 -5.40
N ARG A 214 -19.45 -0.63 -4.80
CA ARG A 214 -19.30 -0.49 -3.34
C ARG A 214 -19.45 0.96 -2.91
N ILE A 215 -20.10 1.13 -1.75
CA ILE A 215 -20.00 2.35 -0.95
C ILE A 215 -19.05 2.05 0.19
N TYR A 216 -18.16 2.96 0.49
CA TYR A 216 -17.16 2.75 1.55
C TYR A 216 -16.98 3.98 2.44
N VAL A 217 -16.49 3.74 3.65
CA VAL A 217 -15.89 4.73 4.52
C VAL A 217 -14.43 4.37 4.68
N ARG A 218 -13.51 5.34 4.57
CA ARG A 218 -12.10 5.13 4.89
C ARG A 218 -11.72 6.04 6.05
N HIS A 219 -11.10 5.46 7.06
CA HIS A 219 -10.54 6.15 8.21
C HIS A 219 -9.03 5.92 8.23
N VAL A 220 -8.26 7.01 8.19
CA VAL A 220 -6.80 6.98 8.30
C VAL A 220 -6.41 7.62 9.62
N SER A 221 -5.65 6.89 10.42
CA SER A 221 -5.15 7.35 11.72
C SER A 221 -3.66 7.08 11.87
N GLN A 222 -3.03 7.88 12.73
CA GLN A 222 -1.66 7.67 13.18
C GLN A 222 -1.67 7.20 14.64
N ILE A 223 -0.90 6.14 14.91
CA ILE A 223 -0.71 5.57 16.24
C ILE A 223 0.80 5.41 16.46
N GLY A 224 1.41 6.36 17.15
CA GLY A 224 2.86 6.42 17.27
C GLY A 224 3.53 6.55 15.89
N SER A 225 4.36 5.57 15.51
CA SER A 225 5.04 5.53 14.20
C SER A 225 4.26 4.76 13.13
N TYR A 226 3.03 4.33 13.41
CA TYR A 226 2.22 3.56 12.48
C TYR A 226 1.11 4.42 11.89
N TYR A 227 0.86 4.26 10.60
CA TYR A 227 -0.35 4.73 9.93
C TYR A 227 -1.27 3.55 9.72
N VAL A 228 -2.52 3.70 10.11
CA VAL A 228 -3.54 2.66 10.02
C VAL A 228 -4.69 3.19 9.17
N SER A 229 -4.98 2.51 8.07
CA SER A 229 -6.12 2.79 7.20
C SER A 229 -7.11 1.64 7.32
N MET A 230 -8.35 1.94 7.72
CA MET A 230 -9.45 0.99 7.77
C MET A 230 -10.52 1.44 6.78
N MET A 231 -10.88 0.56 5.85
CA MET A 231 -11.87 0.81 4.81
C MET A 231 -12.93 -0.28 4.79
N PRO A 232 -13.97 -0.22 5.63
CA PRO A 232 -15.16 -1.03 5.48
C PRO A 232 -15.97 -0.57 4.27
N TRP A 233 -16.68 -1.51 3.64
CA TRP A 233 -17.58 -1.25 2.53
C TRP A 233 -18.89 -2.04 2.62
N TYR A 234 -19.86 -1.51 1.91
CA TYR A 234 -21.12 -2.18 1.59
C TYR A 234 -21.18 -2.36 0.07
N ARG A 235 -21.32 -3.62 -0.37
CA ARG A 235 -21.56 -3.93 -1.77
C ARG A 235 -22.99 -3.55 -2.14
N ILE A 236 -23.16 -2.83 -3.23
CA ILE A 236 -24.48 -2.59 -3.81
C ILE A 236 -24.89 -3.88 -4.53
N PRO A 237 -25.98 -4.53 -4.12
CA PRO A 237 -26.40 -5.77 -4.75
C PRO A 237 -26.91 -5.52 -6.18
N GLU A 238 -26.68 -6.47 -7.04
CA GLU A 238 -27.17 -6.49 -8.41
C GLU A 238 -28.11 -7.70 -8.59
N ASP A 239 -28.95 -7.65 -9.65
CA ASP A 239 -29.88 -8.72 -9.95
C ASP A 239 -29.12 -9.97 -10.41
N LYS A 240 -29.55 -11.14 -9.94
CA LYS A 240 -28.94 -12.41 -10.35
C LYS A 240 -29.18 -12.64 -11.86
N LYS A 241 -28.11 -13.04 -12.54
CA LYS A 241 -28.24 -13.51 -13.93
C LYS A 241 -29.09 -14.76 -14.00
N LYS A 242 -29.95 -14.84 -15.00
CA LYS A 242 -30.74 -16.04 -15.33
C LYS A 242 -29.96 -16.99 -16.21
N ASP A 243 -29.04 -16.45 -17.01
CA ASP A 243 -28.15 -17.16 -17.90
C ASP A 243 -26.73 -16.59 -17.69
N PRO A 244 -25.68 -17.43 -17.56
CA PRO A 244 -24.29 -16.96 -17.42
C PRO A 244 -23.83 -16.06 -18.58
N LEU A 245 -24.41 -16.20 -19.77
CA LEU A 245 -24.08 -15.38 -20.95
C LEU A 245 -24.91 -14.09 -21.03
N GLN A 246 -25.78 -13.83 -20.04
CA GLN A 246 -26.50 -12.57 -19.97
C GLN A 246 -25.55 -11.42 -19.67
N THR A 247 -25.62 -10.33 -20.47
CA THR A 247 -24.75 -9.16 -20.34
C THR A 247 -25.10 -8.24 -19.17
N SER A 248 -26.31 -8.33 -18.64
CA SER A 248 -26.77 -7.56 -17.47
C SER A 248 -26.96 -8.45 -16.24
N GLY A 249 -26.73 -7.90 -15.04
CA GLY A 249 -26.85 -8.59 -13.78
C GLY A 249 -25.50 -8.96 -13.18
N ASP A 250 -25.53 -9.60 -12.04
CA ASP A 250 -24.38 -9.88 -11.18
C ASP A 250 -23.40 -10.90 -11.80
N ASP A 251 -22.21 -10.45 -12.11
CA ASP A 251 -21.14 -11.27 -12.72
C ASP A 251 -20.44 -12.17 -11.68
N ASN A 252 -20.45 -11.76 -10.42
CA ASN A 252 -19.69 -12.40 -9.32
C ASN A 252 -20.45 -12.34 -7.99
N PRO A 253 -21.59 -13.05 -7.87
CA PRO A 253 -22.54 -12.92 -6.76
C PRO A 253 -21.95 -13.30 -5.40
N ASP A 254 -20.86 -14.02 -5.36
CA ASP A 254 -20.20 -14.48 -4.14
C ASP A 254 -18.84 -13.80 -3.85
N ILE A 255 -18.51 -12.69 -4.53
CA ILE A 255 -17.22 -12.00 -4.37
C ILE A 255 -16.93 -11.63 -2.91
N GLU A 256 -17.94 -11.25 -2.12
CA GLU A 256 -17.80 -10.92 -0.70
C GLU A 256 -17.43 -12.13 0.17
N LYS A 257 -17.65 -13.36 -0.33
CA LYS A 257 -17.20 -14.57 0.34
C LYS A 257 -15.66 -14.65 0.36
N TYR A 258 -15.00 -14.08 -0.64
CA TYR A 258 -13.55 -14.13 -0.84
C TYR A 258 -12.86 -12.84 -0.39
N LEU A 259 -13.39 -11.68 -0.78
CA LEU A 259 -12.80 -10.38 -0.50
C LEU A 259 -13.25 -9.76 0.83
N GLY A 260 -14.35 -10.28 1.43
CA GLY A 260 -14.90 -9.77 2.68
C GLY A 260 -15.57 -8.41 2.54
N HIS A 261 -15.63 -7.68 3.66
CA HIS A 261 -16.34 -6.41 3.78
C HIS A 261 -15.46 -5.25 4.24
N PHE A 262 -14.14 -5.44 4.32
CA PHE A 262 -13.19 -4.40 4.72
C PHE A 262 -11.78 -4.68 4.22
N GLN A 263 -10.98 -3.62 4.18
CA GLN A 263 -9.54 -3.67 4.01
C GLN A 263 -8.88 -2.90 5.17
N LEU A 264 -7.91 -3.52 5.81
CA LEU A 264 -7.03 -2.93 6.80
C LEU A 264 -5.64 -2.79 6.21
N GLU A 265 -5.07 -1.60 6.29
CA GLU A 265 -3.69 -1.33 5.90
C GLU A 265 -2.95 -0.75 7.11
N VAL A 266 -1.76 -1.24 7.37
CA VAL A 266 -0.87 -0.75 8.42
C VAL A 266 0.48 -0.45 7.79
N ALA A 267 0.88 0.80 7.79
CA ALA A 267 2.17 1.23 7.26
C ALA A 267 3.07 1.77 8.38
N ARG A 268 4.33 1.38 8.34
CA ARG A 268 5.38 1.89 9.24
C ARG A 268 6.53 2.46 8.42
N PRO A 269 6.67 3.78 8.32
CA PRO A 269 7.85 4.40 7.78
C PRO A 269 9.03 4.34 8.77
N PHE A 270 10.25 4.19 8.25
CA PHE A 270 11.50 4.26 9.02
C PHE A 270 12.65 4.75 8.11
N GLY A 271 13.11 5.97 8.35
CA GLY A 271 13.96 6.70 7.41
C GLY A 271 13.24 6.87 6.06
N ASN A 272 13.90 6.53 4.97
CA ASN A 272 13.32 6.57 3.63
C ASN A 272 12.66 5.25 3.20
N HIS A 273 12.48 4.32 4.13
CA HIS A 273 11.87 3.01 3.92
C HIS A 273 10.44 2.99 4.44
N VAL A 274 9.57 2.16 3.84
CA VAL A 274 8.23 1.91 4.36
C VAL A 274 7.95 0.42 4.32
N LEU A 275 7.49 -0.14 5.43
CA LEU A 275 6.91 -1.47 5.49
C LEU A 275 5.40 -1.31 5.63
N GLU A 276 4.64 -2.02 4.80
CA GLU A 276 3.19 -2.00 4.83
C GLU A 276 2.63 -3.42 4.82
N LEU A 277 1.57 -3.60 5.58
CA LEU A 277 0.75 -4.80 5.62
C LEU A 277 -0.67 -4.42 5.20
N MET A 278 -1.23 -5.11 4.22
CA MET A 278 -2.65 -5.08 3.88
C MET A 278 -3.28 -6.40 4.27
N VAL A 279 -4.50 -6.34 4.83
CA VAL A 279 -5.31 -7.51 5.20
C VAL A 279 -6.76 -7.31 4.78
N ARG A 280 -7.33 -8.33 4.15
CA ARG A 280 -8.78 -8.49 3.91
C ARG A 280 -9.23 -9.82 4.50
N ASN A 281 -10.46 -9.88 5.01
CA ASN A 281 -11.01 -11.12 5.55
C ASN A 281 -12.54 -11.08 5.54
N ASN A 282 -13.17 -12.20 5.24
CA ASN A 282 -14.63 -12.32 5.23
C ASN A 282 -15.26 -12.51 6.62
N LEU A 283 -14.44 -12.76 7.67
CA LEU A 283 -14.83 -12.99 9.07
C LEU A 283 -15.90 -14.11 9.24
N ARG A 284 -15.95 -15.07 8.31
CA ARG A 284 -16.91 -16.17 8.32
C ARG A 284 -16.27 -17.46 8.86
N SER A 285 -17.09 -18.47 9.14
CA SER A 285 -16.62 -19.79 9.53
C SER A 285 -15.86 -20.52 8.41
N ASP A 286 -16.26 -20.28 7.15
CA ASP A 286 -15.54 -20.67 5.93
C ASP A 286 -14.50 -19.59 5.56
N ASN A 287 -13.57 -19.31 6.48
CA ASN A 287 -12.66 -18.18 6.46
C ASN A 287 -11.87 -18.07 5.14
N LYS A 288 -11.99 -16.89 4.50
CA LYS A 288 -11.27 -16.50 3.29
C LYS A 288 -10.82 -15.05 3.42
N GLY A 289 -9.79 -14.71 2.69
CA GLY A 289 -9.25 -13.36 2.71
C GLY A 289 -7.91 -13.30 1.99
N ALA A 290 -7.19 -12.20 2.20
CA ALA A 290 -5.87 -11.99 1.63
C ALA A 290 -4.98 -11.19 2.58
N GLY A 291 -3.67 -11.39 2.43
CA GLY A 291 -2.63 -10.60 3.05
C GLY A 291 -1.60 -10.17 2.03
N GLU A 292 -1.12 -8.95 2.13
CA GLU A 292 -0.03 -8.44 1.31
C GLU A 292 0.98 -7.73 2.20
N ILE A 293 2.25 -8.05 2.03
CA ILE A 293 3.37 -7.33 2.63
C ILE A 293 4.11 -6.60 1.51
N SER A 294 4.27 -5.30 1.68
CA SER A 294 5.01 -4.44 0.76
C SER A 294 6.16 -3.76 1.50
N TYR A 295 7.35 -3.76 0.89
CA TYR A 295 8.52 -3.07 1.41
C TYR A 295 9.09 -2.14 0.35
N SER A 296 9.12 -0.84 0.65
CA SER A 296 9.73 0.17 -0.21
C SER A 296 11.02 0.69 0.37
N PHE A 297 12.04 0.90 -0.49
CA PHE A 297 13.37 1.36 -0.13
C PHE A 297 13.94 2.33 -1.18
N PRO A 298 14.78 3.29 -0.81
CA PRO A 298 15.31 4.24 -1.75
C PRO A 298 16.29 3.59 -2.72
N ILE A 299 16.09 3.79 -4.04
CA ILE A 299 17.07 3.49 -5.09
C ILE A 299 17.88 4.76 -5.39
N ASN A 300 17.18 5.88 -5.53
CA ASN A 300 17.75 7.18 -5.75
C ASN A 300 16.80 8.29 -5.25
N LYS A 301 17.10 9.57 -5.54
CA LYS A 301 16.27 10.70 -5.10
C LYS A 301 14.86 10.75 -5.71
N ARG A 302 14.59 9.98 -6.77
CA ARG A 302 13.31 10.02 -7.53
C ARG A 302 12.51 8.73 -7.43
N PHE A 303 13.18 7.58 -7.25
CA PHE A 303 12.54 6.26 -7.29
C PHE A 303 12.87 5.47 -6.04
N LYS A 304 11.86 4.75 -5.56
CA LYS A 304 12.01 3.71 -4.55
C LYS A 304 11.93 2.33 -5.21
N GLY A 305 12.68 1.38 -4.70
CA GLY A 305 12.45 -0.05 -4.98
C GLY A 305 11.22 -0.51 -4.22
N LEU A 306 10.52 -1.50 -4.77
CA LEU A 306 9.35 -2.12 -4.16
C LEU A 306 9.45 -3.64 -4.26
N VAL A 307 9.31 -4.31 -3.11
CA VAL A 307 9.12 -5.74 -2.99
C VAL A 307 7.73 -5.98 -2.43
N GLN A 308 6.98 -6.89 -3.04
CA GLN A 308 5.62 -7.21 -2.63
C GLN A 308 5.42 -8.72 -2.59
N VAL A 309 4.78 -9.20 -1.53
CA VAL A 309 4.34 -10.58 -1.36
C VAL A 309 2.86 -10.57 -1.06
N PHE A 310 2.09 -11.19 -1.92
CA PHE A 310 0.64 -11.35 -1.75
C PHE A 310 0.32 -12.83 -1.54
N THR A 311 -0.66 -13.11 -0.68
CA THR A 311 -1.21 -14.44 -0.46
C THR A 311 -2.70 -14.35 -0.16
N GLY A 312 -3.51 -15.18 -0.80
CA GLY A 312 -4.94 -15.23 -0.58
C GLY A 312 -5.78 -15.05 -1.84
N TYR A 313 -6.97 -14.46 -1.68
CA TYR A 313 -7.98 -14.31 -2.71
C TYR A 313 -8.07 -12.89 -3.24
N GLY A 314 -8.42 -12.71 -4.52
CA GLY A 314 -8.69 -11.40 -5.11
C GLY A 314 -7.45 -10.55 -5.36
N ASP A 315 -6.36 -11.13 -5.86
CA ASP A 315 -5.25 -10.36 -6.43
C ASP A 315 -5.67 -9.70 -7.76
N SER A 316 -6.53 -10.37 -8.53
CA SER A 316 -7.21 -9.83 -9.71
C SER A 316 -8.70 -10.15 -9.69
N LEU A 317 -9.53 -9.41 -10.46
CA LEU A 317 -10.98 -9.64 -10.48
C LEU A 317 -11.34 -10.96 -11.17
N ILE A 318 -10.66 -11.33 -12.25
CA ILE A 318 -10.96 -12.58 -12.97
C ILE A 318 -10.71 -13.81 -12.09
N ASN A 319 -9.73 -13.71 -11.18
CA ASN A 319 -9.32 -14.77 -10.25
C ASN A 319 -9.73 -14.44 -8.79
N TYR A 320 -10.85 -13.72 -8.58
CA TYR A 320 -11.24 -13.27 -7.24
C TYR A 320 -11.48 -14.42 -6.26
N ASP A 321 -11.86 -15.58 -6.75
CA ASP A 321 -12.21 -16.81 -6.02
C ASP A 321 -11.08 -17.85 -6.01
N ASP A 322 -9.94 -17.57 -6.65
CA ASP A 322 -8.74 -18.41 -6.61
C ASP A 322 -7.79 -17.96 -5.50
N TYR A 323 -7.18 -18.96 -4.84
CA TYR A 323 -6.12 -18.71 -3.87
C TYR A 323 -4.79 -18.57 -4.60
N GLU A 324 -4.20 -17.41 -4.51
CA GLU A 324 -2.95 -17.07 -5.18
C GLU A 324 -1.83 -16.73 -4.18
N ASN A 325 -0.59 -17.07 -4.58
CA ASN A 325 0.62 -16.54 -3.96
C ASN A 325 1.42 -15.81 -5.04
N ARG A 326 1.74 -14.56 -4.77
CA ARG A 326 2.48 -13.72 -5.70
C ARG A 326 3.67 -13.07 -5.02
N PHE A 327 4.81 -13.13 -5.69
CA PHE A 327 6.00 -12.37 -5.33
C PHE A 327 6.33 -11.39 -6.46
N SER A 328 6.52 -10.13 -6.13
CA SER A 328 6.80 -9.09 -7.12
C SER A 328 7.96 -8.20 -6.70
N LEU A 329 8.75 -7.78 -7.68
CA LEU A 329 9.88 -6.87 -7.52
C LEU A 329 9.83 -5.78 -8.59
N GLY A 330 10.02 -4.53 -8.18
CA GLY A 330 9.96 -3.42 -9.12
C GLY A 330 10.28 -2.07 -8.51
N ILE A 331 9.70 -1.06 -9.10
CA ILE A 331 9.88 0.34 -8.72
C ILE A 331 8.55 0.98 -8.31
N LEU A 332 8.62 1.80 -7.30
CA LEU A 332 7.55 2.65 -6.83
C LEU A 332 7.77 4.06 -7.38
N LEU A 333 6.77 4.54 -8.14
CA LEU A 333 6.79 5.87 -8.77
C LEU A 333 6.22 6.93 -7.84
N THR A 334 5.16 6.57 -7.11
CA THR A 334 4.57 7.43 -6.07
C THR A 334 4.13 6.59 -4.88
N ASP A 335 4.49 7.03 -3.69
CA ASP A 335 4.10 6.37 -2.43
C ASP A 335 2.83 7.02 -1.85
N THR A 336 2.18 6.31 -0.94
CA THR A 336 1.03 6.81 -0.18
C THR A 336 1.44 7.61 1.07
N LEU A 337 2.71 7.51 1.48
CA LEU A 337 3.30 8.23 2.62
C LEU A 337 4.51 9.04 2.18
#